data_b64408346b31b8ede7901c253642c4f9
#
_entry.id   b64408346b31b8ede7901c253642c4f9
#
_cell.length_a   1.000
_cell.length_b   1.000
_cell.length_c   1.000
_cell.angle_alpha   90.00
_cell.angle_beta   90.00
_cell.angle_gamma   90.00
#
_symmetry.space_group_name_H-M   'P 1'
#
loop_
_entity.id
_entity.type
_entity.pdbx_description
1 polymer ?
#
loop_
_entity_poly.entity_id
_entity_poly.type
_entity_poly.pdbx_seq_one_letter_code
_entity_poly.pdbx_strand_id
1 'polypeptide(L)'
;QLTLLSQWLRSEGHLVVFSEWNSSPIVSTTTSRGKKRQLLTPLTFSLIHSTDFSDRIERDIIPALKAGAIVLADRYVYTAFARDVARGVDRSWVRSLYRFATLPTLAIYFRVPLDVALYRILSGRPKLKWYEAGMDLGLHSDVTESYKLFQGRIQDEYEHIVREYGLAVMDATRPVEIQQRALRQLITPYLRGEAPGPMGP
;
A
#
# COMPACT_ATOMS: atom_id res chain seq x y z
N GLN A 1 9.41 8.49 -3.00
CA GLN A 1 9.35 8.06 -4.40
C GLN A 1 8.17 8.69 -5.13
N LEU A 2 6.95 8.60 -4.62
CA LEU A 2 5.75 9.10 -5.31
C LEU A 2 5.77 10.61 -5.55
N THR A 3 6.29 11.41 -4.63
CA THR A 3 6.45 12.87 -4.82
C THR A 3 7.34 13.19 -6.02
N LEU A 4 8.50 12.54 -6.11
CA LEU A 4 9.44 12.73 -7.22
C LEU A 4 8.86 12.23 -8.55
N LEU A 5 8.14 11.12 -8.52
CA LEU A 5 7.44 10.59 -9.68
C LEU A 5 6.34 11.54 -10.15
N SER A 6 5.54 12.06 -9.22
CA SER A 6 4.48 13.04 -9.54
C SER A 6 5.04 14.31 -10.18
N GLN A 7 6.14 14.83 -9.64
CA GLN A 7 6.82 16.00 -10.22
C GLN A 7 7.30 15.74 -11.64
N TRP A 8 7.92 14.60 -11.87
CA TRP A 8 8.35 14.22 -13.22
C TRP A 8 7.18 14.04 -14.18
N LEU A 9 6.13 13.30 -13.83
CA LEU A 9 4.96 13.14 -14.69
C LEU A 9 4.31 14.47 -15.05
N ARG A 10 4.24 15.40 -14.10
CA ARG A 10 3.71 16.75 -14.37
C ARG A 10 4.62 17.55 -15.29
N SER A 11 5.96 17.40 -15.19
CA SER A 11 6.89 18.07 -16.12
C SER A 11 6.82 17.50 -17.54
N GLU A 12 6.35 16.24 -17.69
CA GLU A 12 6.04 15.61 -18.99
C GLU A 12 4.64 16.00 -19.51
N GLY A 13 3.91 16.88 -18.81
CA GLY A 13 2.59 17.37 -19.23
C GLY A 13 1.38 16.57 -18.79
N HIS A 14 1.57 15.56 -17.92
CA HIS A 14 0.45 14.74 -17.44
C HIS A 14 -0.30 15.37 -16.29
N LEU A 15 -1.63 15.22 -16.29
CA LEU A 15 -2.47 15.49 -15.12
C LEU A 15 -2.26 14.35 -14.12
N VAL A 16 -1.85 14.69 -12.88
CA VAL A 16 -1.54 13.70 -11.84
C VAL A 16 -2.37 13.96 -10.59
N VAL A 17 -3.08 12.94 -10.15
CA VAL A 17 -3.84 12.92 -8.90
C VAL A 17 -3.19 11.93 -7.94
N PHE A 18 -3.10 12.32 -6.67
CA PHE A 18 -2.53 11.50 -5.61
C PHE A 18 -3.64 10.97 -4.70
N SER A 19 -3.61 9.68 -4.39
CA SER A 19 -4.55 9.05 -3.47
C SER A 19 -3.79 8.31 -2.38
N GLU A 20 -4.03 8.69 -1.12
CA GLU A 20 -3.34 8.16 0.05
C GLU A 20 -4.27 7.24 0.86
N TRP A 21 -3.68 6.18 1.43
CA TRP A 21 -4.39 5.25 2.30
C TRP A 21 -4.88 5.93 3.59
N ASN A 22 -6.14 5.64 3.98
CA ASN A 22 -6.79 6.20 5.17
C ASN A 22 -6.99 7.72 5.10
N SER A 23 -7.32 8.23 3.91
CA SER A 23 -7.56 9.66 3.67
C SER A 23 -9.05 10.02 3.53
N SER A 24 -9.94 9.02 3.47
CA SER A 24 -11.39 9.28 3.37
C SER A 24 -11.89 10.13 4.53
N PRO A 25 -12.55 11.27 4.27
CA PRO A 25 -13.11 12.13 5.32
C PRO A 25 -14.21 11.45 6.13
N ILE A 26 -14.86 10.41 5.56
CA ILE A 26 -15.95 9.66 6.22
C ILE A 26 -15.42 8.86 7.41
N VAL A 27 -14.26 8.19 7.27
CA VAL A 27 -13.78 7.22 8.27
C VAL A 27 -12.43 7.55 8.89
N SER A 28 -11.64 8.48 8.33
CA SER A 28 -10.28 8.77 8.80
C SER A 28 -10.21 9.15 10.28
N THR A 29 -11.13 9.97 10.75
CA THR A 29 -11.23 10.38 12.16
C THR A 29 -11.58 9.17 13.05
N THR A 30 -12.56 8.36 12.65
CA THR A 30 -12.98 7.16 13.39
C THR A 30 -11.85 6.13 13.43
N THR A 31 -11.18 5.90 12.31
CA THR A 31 -10.02 5.01 12.21
C THR A 31 -8.88 5.47 13.13
N SER A 32 -8.56 6.76 13.10
CA SER A 32 -7.50 7.35 13.94
C SER A 32 -7.84 7.21 15.42
N ARG A 33 -9.09 7.49 15.80
CA ARG A 33 -9.59 7.33 17.19
C ARG A 33 -9.54 5.87 17.63
N GLY A 34 -10.00 4.93 16.77
CA GLY A 34 -9.95 3.50 17.05
C GLY A 34 -8.52 2.99 17.25
N LYS A 35 -7.59 3.41 16.39
CA LYS A 35 -6.16 3.09 16.54
C LYS A 35 -5.57 3.66 17.82
N LYS A 36 -5.83 4.94 18.13
CA LYS A 36 -5.30 5.59 19.35
C LYS A 36 -5.78 4.91 20.63
N ARG A 37 -7.01 4.41 20.63
CA ARG A 37 -7.64 3.72 21.77
C ARG A 37 -7.44 2.21 21.76
N GLN A 38 -6.76 1.65 20.76
CA GLN A 38 -6.51 0.21 20.61
C GLN A 38 -7.82 -0.63 20.55
N LEU A 39 -8.87 -0.10 19.91
CA LEU A 39 -10.20 -0.72 19.86
C LEU A 39 -10.44 -1.59 18.62
N LEU A 40 -9.53 -1.54 17.64
CA LEU A 40 -9.75 -2.23 16.37
C LEU A 40 -9.30 -3.69 16.46
N THR A 41 -10.25 -4.60 16.38
CA THR A 41 -10.00 -6.03 16.16
C THR A 41 -9.53 -6.26 14.71
N PRO A 42 -8.93 -7.41 14.36
CA PRO A 42 -8.53 -7.72 12.98
C PRO A 42 -9.67 -7.51 11.97
N LEU A 43 -10.87 -8.01 12.26
CA LEU A 43 -12.03 -7.86 11.38
C LEU A 43 -12.49 -6.40 11.25
N THR A 44 -12.65 -5.69 12.38
CA THR A 44 -13.03 -4.27 12.38
C THR A 44 -11.99 -3.42 11.64
N PHE A 45 -10.72 -3.78 11.78
CA PHE A 45 -9.63 -3.13 11.06
C PHE A 45 -9.78 -3.28 9.54
N SER A 46 -10.09 -4.48 9.05
CA SER A 46 -10.33 -4.74 7.62
C SER A 46 -11.55 -3.97 7.11
N LEU A 47 -12.68 -4.03 7.81
CA LEU A 47 -13.93 -3.37 7.41
C LEU A 47 -13.78 -1.84 7.33
N ILE A 48 -13.17 -1.21 8.33
CA ILE A 48 -13.03 0.26 8.32
C ILE A 48 -12.09 0.75 7.22
N HIS A 49 -11.03 -0.02 6.89
CA HIS A 49 -10.14 0.31 5.81
C HIS A 49 -10.75 0.01 4.43
N SER A 50 -11.63 -0.99 4.32
CA SER A 50 -12.41 -1.23 3.11
C SER A 50 -13.38 -0.08 2.84
N THR A 51 -14.01 0.46 3.88
CA THR A 51 -14.87 1.65 3.76
C THR A 51 -14.08 2.88 3.30
N ASP A 52 -12.89 3.12 3.88
CA ASP A 52 -11.98 4.17 3.41
C ASP A 52 -11.67 4.01 1.92
N PHE A 53 -11.34 2.80 1.53
CA PHE A 53 -10.94 2.52 0.16
C PHE A 53 -12.11 2.64 -0.84
N SER A 54 -13.31 2.20 -0.46
CA SER A 54 -14.52 2.35 -1.28
C SER A 54 -14.84 3.84 -1.54
N ASP A 55 -14.81 4.66 -0.50
CA ASP A 55 -15.05 6.10 -0.64
C ASP A 55 -14.03 6.76 -1.57
N ARG A 56 -12.74 6.42 -1.42
CA ARG A 56 -11.67 6.94 -2.28
C ARG A 56 -11.79 6.49 -3.74
N ILE A 57 -12.19 5.24 -3.98
CA ILE A 57 -12.42 4.74 -5.34
C ILE A 57 -13.50 5.57 -6.04
N GLU A 58 -14.60 5.83 -5.37
CA GLU A 58 -15.76 6.49 -5.97
C GLU A 58 -15.58 8.00 -6.09
N ARG A 59 -14.96 8.66 -5.09
CA ARG A 59 -14.84 10.12 -5.06
C ARG A 59 -13.57 10.66 -5.71
N ASP A 60 -12.47 9.92 -5.63
CA ASP A 60 -11.17 10.44 -6.05
C ASP A 60 -10.64 9.70 -7.27
N ILE A 61 -10.55 8.35 -7.20
CA ILE A 61 -9.81 7.56 -8.17
C ILE A 61 -10.56 7.47 -9.51
N ILE A 62 -11.81 7.00 -9.49
CA ILE A 62 -12.61 6.85 -10.72
C ILE A 62 -12.86 8.18 -11.43
N PRO A 63 -13.24 9.27 -10.75
CA PRO A 63 -13.41 10.57 -11.42
C PRO A 63 -12.11 11.10 -12.04
N ALA A 64 -10.98 10.95 -11.36
CA ALA A 64 -9.68 11.35 -11.89
C ALA A 64 -9.30 10.55 -13.14
N LEU A 65 -9.46 9.22 -13.11
CA LEU A 65 -9.22 8.36 -14.27
C LEU A 65 -10.12 8.73 -15.46
N LYS A 66 -11.41 8.99 -15.21
CA LYS A 66 -12.35 9.44 -16.26
C LYS A 66 -11.97 10.80 -16.85
N ALA A 67 -11.32 11.66 -16.08
CA ALA A 67 -10.78 12.93 -16.56
C ALA A 67 -9.43 12.80 -17.28
N GLY A 68 -8.94 11.57 -17.51
CA GLY A 68 -7.65 11.31 -18.17
C GLY A 68 -6.42 11.55 -17.29
N ALA A 69 -6.60 11.65 -15.98
CA ALA A 69 -5.48 11.80 -15.05
C ALA A 69 -4.76 10.47 -14.80
N ILE A 70 -3.46 10.57 -14.51
CA ILE A 70 -2.69 9.47 -13.92
C ILE A 70 -2.93 9.51 -12.41
N VAL A 71 -3.45 8.42 -11.85
CA VAL A 71 -3.64 8.29 -10.41
C VAL A 71 -2.44 7.57 -9.80
N LEU A 72 -1.74 8.25 -8.90
CA LEU A 72 -0.69 7.67 -8.07
C LEU A 72 -1.26 7.30 -6.71
N ALA A 73 -1.42 6.01 -6.45
CA ALA A 73 -1.94 5.52 -5.18
C ALA A 73 -0.79 5.12 -4.24
N ASP A 74 -0.65 5.83 -3.10
CA ASP A 74 0.20 5.38 -2.00
C ASP A 74 -0.56 4.33 -1.20
N ARG A 75 -0.17 3.08 -1.40
CA ARG A 75 -0.86 1.86 -0.99
C ARG A 75 -2.20 1.66 -1.72
N TYR A 76 -2.42 0.42 -2.11
CA TYR A 76 -3.64 -0.03 -2.78
C TYR A 76 -4.18 -1.27 -2.07
N VAL A 77 -5.15 -1.97 -2.66
CA VAL A 77 -5.77 -3.18 -2.07
C VAL A 77 -4.76 -4.24 -1.61
N TYR A 78 -3.61 -4.32 -2.27
CA TYR A 78 -2.52 -5.24 -1.91
C TYR A 78 -2.00 -5.01 -0.48
N THR A 79 -2.05 -3.77 0.02
CA THR A 79 -1.73 -3.49 1.43
C THR A 79 -2.74 -4.12 2.37
N ALA A 80 -4.04 -4.11 2.03
CA ALA A 80 -5.05 -4.78 2.82
C ALA A 80 -4.87 -6.31 2.73
N PHE A 81 -4.63 -6.83 1.52
CA PHE A 81 -4.40 -8.26 1.31
C PHE A 81 -3.28 -8.79 2.19
N ALA A 82 -2.13 -8.13 2.19
CA ALA A 82 -1.00 -8.55 3.02
C ALA A 82 -1.26 -8.34 4.52
N ARG A 83 -1.67 -7.15 4.90
CA ARG A 83 -1.79 -6.76 6.30
C ARG A 83 -2.92 -7.46 7.04
N ASP A 84 -4.08 -7.65 6.38
CA ASP A 84 -5.26 -8.21 7.02
C ASP A 84 -5.13 -9.73 7.15
N VAL A 85 -4.55 -10.40 6.14
CA VAL A 85 -4.21 -11.83 6.23
C VAL A 85 -3.12 -12.08 7.28
N ALA A 86 -2.10 -11.22 7.36
CA ALA A 86 -1.09 -11.31 8.43
C ALA A 86 -1.70 -11.15 9.84
N ARG A 87 -2.88 -10.51 9.97
CA ARG A 87 -3.68 -10.44 11.21
C ARG A 87 -4.58 -11.64 11.45
N GLY A 88 -4.57 -12.64 10.57
CA GLY A 88 -5.37 -13.86 10.70
C GLY A 88 -6.77 -13.76 10.08
N VAL A 89 -7.06 -12.72 9.30
CA VAL A 89 -8.31 -12.67 8.53
C VAL A 89 -8.18 -13.60 7.32
N ASP A 90 -9.26 -14.31 6.99
CA ASP A 90 -9.28 -15.26 5.87
C ASP A 90 -8.93 -14.56 4.54
N ARG A 91 -8.03 -15.17 3.78
CA ARG A 91 -7.51 -14.61 2.52
C ARG A 91 -8.59 -14.45 1.46
N SER A 92 -9.46 -15.43 1.32
CA SER A 92 -10.53 -15.42 0.32
C SER A 92 -11.58 -14.36 0.66
N TRP A 93 -11.86 -14.20 1.95
CA TRP A 93 -12.77 -13.17 2.44
C TRP A 93 -12.20 -11.77 2.19
N VAL A 94 -10.92 -11.53 2.46
CA VAL A 94 -10.27 -10.23 2.20
C VAL A 94 -10.31 -9.90 0.70
N ARG A 95 -9.98 -10.86 -0.20
CA ARG A 95 -10.10 -10.63 -1.65
C ARG A 95 -11.53 -10.29 -2.06
N SER A 96 -12.51 -11.01 -1.50
CA SER A 96 -13.93 -10.76 -1.76
C SER A 96 -14.39 -9.39 -1.26
N LEU A 97 -13.92 -8.95 -0.10
CA LEU A 97 -14.23 -7.64 0.48
C LEU A 97 -13.80 -6.48 -0.43
N TYR A 98 -12.69 -6.64 -1.16
CA TYR A 98 -12.15 -5.62 -2.08
C TYR A 98 -12.46 -5.86 -3.55
N ARG A 99 -13.43 -6.73 -3.88
CA ARG A 99 -13.81 -7.05 -5.27
C ARG A 99 -14.28 -5.85 -6.08
N PHE A 100 -14.74 -4.79 -5.44
CA PHE A 100 -15.15 -3.54 -6.08
C PHE A 100 -13.95 -2.70 -6.60
N ALA A 101 -12.72 -3.04 -6.21
CA ALA A 101 -11.54 -2.28 -6.58
C ALA A 101 -11.19 -2.46 -8.06
N THR A 102 -10.94 -1.36 -8.74
CA THR A 102 -10.40 -1.40 -10.11
C THR A 102 -8.96 -1.90 -10.08
N LEU A 103 -8.60 -2.83 -10.95
CA LEU A 103 -7.21 -3.27 -11.06
C LEU A 103 -6.32 -2.11 -11.54
N PRO A 104 -5.18 -1.86 -10.91
CA PRO A 104 -4.27 -0.82 -11.36
C PRO A 104 -3.58 -1.23 -12.67
N THR A 105 -3.31 -0.27 -13.54
CA THR A 105 -2.52 -0.49 -14.76
C THR A 105 -1.13 -1.03 -14.46
N LEU A 106 -0.53 -0.57 -13.38
CA LEU A 106 0.77 -1.01 -12.89
C LEU A 106 0.78 -0.99 -11.35
N ALA A 107 1.15 -2.10 -10.75
CA ALA A 107 1.37 -2.21 -9.31
C ALA A 107 2.85 -2.47 -9.03
N ILE A 108 3.44 -1.71 -8.11
CA ILE A 108 4.87 -1.77 -7.79
C ILE A 108 5.05 -2.07 -6.32
N TYR A 109 5.80 -3.11 -6.02
CA TYR A 109 6.22 -3.47 -4.67
C TYR A 109 7.66 -3.06 -4.42
N PHE A 110 7.86 -2.08 -3.55
CA PHE A 110 9.17 -1.67 -3.07
C PHE A 110 9.63 -2.64 -1.98
N ARG A 111 10.40 -3.64 -2.40
CA ARG A 111 10.92 -4.66 -1.49
C ARG A 111 12.11 -4.11 -0.70
N VAL A 112 12.07 -4.29 0.62
CA VAL A 112 13.17 -3.92 1.52
C VAL A 112 13.34 -5.01 2.58
N PRO A 113 14.58 -5.44 2.92
CA PRO A 113 14.83 -6.34 4.04
C PRO A 113 14.30 -5.76 5.35
N LEU A 114 13.81 -6.64 6.23
CA LEU A 114 13.11 -6.25 7.46
C LEU A 114 13.98 -5.43 8.41
N ASP A 115 15.25 -5.79 8.54
CA ASP A 115 16.25 -5.09 9.36
C ASP A 115 16.49 -3.67 8.84
N VAL A 116 16.60 -3.50 7.51
CA VAL A 116 16.74 -2.20 6.86
C VAL A 116 15.49 -1.35 7.06
N ALA A 117 14.30 -1.94 6.95
CA ALA A 117 13.03 -1.24 7.19
C ALA A 117 12.94 -0.76 8.64
N LEU A 118 13.26 -1.64 9.61
CA LEU A 118 13.26 -1.33 11.03
C LEU A 118 14.27 -0.21 11.35
N TYR A 119 15.49 -0.32 10.84
CA TYR A 119 16.51 0.72 11.01
C TYR A 119 16.03 2.08 10.50
N ARG A 120 15.47 2.14 9.28
CA ARG A 120 14.96 3.40 8.69
C ARG A 120 13.82 4.00 9.51
N ILE A 121 12.92 3.18 10.03
CA ILE A 121 11.82 3.65 10.88
C ILE A 121 12.36 4.27 12.16
N LEU A 122 13.25 3.57 12.87
CA LEU A 122 13.80 4.03 14.14
C LEU A 122 14.76 5.22 13.98
N SER A 123 15.38 5.39 12.81
CA SER A 123 16.16 6.59 12.47
C SER A 123 15.27 7.82 12.25
N GLY A 124 14.03 7.63 11.80
CA GLY A 124 13.09 8.72 11.53
C GLY A 124 12.14 9.05 12.71
N ARG A 125 11.99 8.15 13.67
CA ARG A 125 11.12 8.32 14.85
C ARG A 125 11.53 7.38 15.99
N PRO A 126 11.34 7.80 17.26
CA PRO A 126 11.87 7.05 18.42
C PRO A 126 11.07 5.78 18.76
N LYS A 127 9.85 5.60 18.25
CA LYS A 127 8.95 4.49 18.63
C LYS A 127 8.20 3.90 17.45
N LEU A 128 8.03 2.58 17.47
CA LEU A 128 7.11 1.85 16.59
C LEU A 128 5.66 2.13 16.98
N LYS A 129 4.77 2.19 15.99
CA LYS A 129 3.32 2.33 16.26
C LYS A 129 2.74 0.97 16.65
N TRP A 130 1.76 0.98 17.57
CA TRP A 130 1.12 -0.22 18.12
C TRP A 130 0.67 -1.21 17.03
N TYR A 131 -0.20 -0.78 16.10
CA TYR A 131 -0.70 -1.62 15.01
C TYR A 131 0.33 -1.95 13.93
N GLU A 132 1.37 -1.15 13.77
CA GLU A 132 2.47 -1.42 12.85
C GLU A 132 3.39 -2.53 13.39
N ALA A 133 3.52 -2.58 14.69
CA ALA A 133 4.28 -3.62 15.37
C ALA A 133 3.47 -4.91 15.63
N GLY A 134 2.18 -4.95 15.25
CA GLY A 134 1.33 -6.11 15.49
C GLY A 134 1.07 -6.40 16.97
N MET A 135 1.17 -5.38 17.83
CA MET A 135 0.92 -5.53 19.28
C MET A 135 -0.53 -5.89 19.60
N ASP A 136 -1.44 -5.59 18.66
CA ASP A 136 -2.85 -6.00 18.70
C ASP A 136 -3.04 -7.52 18.58
N LEU A 137 -2.01 -8.25 18.17
CA LEU A 137 -2.05 -9.71 17.98
C LEU A 137 -1.39 -10.49 19.13
N GLY A 138 -0.72 -9.81 20.05
CA GLY A 138 -0.02 -10.45 21.17
C GLY A 138 1.10 -11.41 20.72
N LEU A 139 1.77 -11.14 19.60
CA LEU A 139 2.81 -12.03 19.07
C LEU A 139 4.05 -12.11 19.95
N HIS A 140 4.40 -11.01 20.61
CA HIS A 140 5.50 -10.92 21.55
C HIS A 140 5.27 -9.75 22.50
N SER A 141 5.82 -9.81 23.71
CA SER A 141 5.75 -8.72 24.70
C SER A 141 6.65 -7.53 24.35
N ASP A 142 7.82 -7.79 23.75
CA ASP A 142 8.70 -6.76 23.21
C ASP A 142 8.18 -6.23 21.88
N VAL A 143 8.09 -4.90 21.75
CA VAL A 143 7.53 -4.23 20.58
C VAL A 143 8.35 -4.46 19.31
N THR A 144 9.68 -4.53 19.44
CA THR A 144 10.59 -4.75 18.30
C THR A 144 10.48 -6.17 17.77
N GLU A 145 10.43 -7.15 18.68
CA GLU A 145 10.27 -8.56 18.30
C GLU A 145 8.86 -8.82 17.72
N SER A 146 7.83 -8.22 18.31
CA SER A 146 6.47 -8.25 17.74
C SER A 146 6.44 -7.66 16.31
N TYR A 147 7.12 -6.51 16.12
CA TYR A 147 7.26 -5.89 14.80
C TYR A 147 7.90 -6.84 13.78
N LYS A 148 9.02 -7.48 14.13
CA LYS A 148 9.72 -8.41 13.25
C LYS A 148 8.81 -9.58 12.84
N LEU A 149 8.14 -10.19 13.80
CA LEU A 149 7.21 -11.30 13.55
C LEU A 149 6.04 -10.87 12.66
N PHE A 150 5.44 -9.73 12.94
CA PHE A 150 4.28 -9.26 12.20
C PHE A 150 4.65 -8.78 10.78
N GLN A 151 5.71 -7.99 10.63
CA GLN A 151 6.17 -7.53 9.32
C GLN A 151 6.73 -8.67 8.47
N GLY A 152 7.32 -9.70 9.08
CA GLY A 152 7.69 -10.94 8.39
C GLY A 152 6.48 -11.60 7.73
N ARG A 153 5.38 -11.80 8.48
CA ARG A 153 4.11 -12.32 7.91
C ARG A 153 3.58 -11.45 6.77
N ILE A 154 3.69 -10.12 6.88
CA ILE A 154 3.27 -9.20 5.82
C ILE A 154 4.15 -9.36 4.58
N GLN A 155 5.47 -9.51 4.74
CA GLN A 155 6.38 -9.74 3.61
C GLN A 155 6.07 -11.07 2.92
N ASP A 156 5.82 -12.14 3.66
CA ASP A 156 5.42 -13.45 3.11
C ASP A 156 4.14 -13.33 2.27
N GLU A 157 3.14 -12.59 2.76
CA GLU A 157 1.91 -12.32 2.00
C GLU A 157 2.19 -11.48 0.74
N TYR A 158 3.09 -10.50 0.79
CA TYR A 158 3.46 -9.75 -0.41
C TYR A 158 4.15 -10.63 -1.45
N GLU A 159 4.96 -11.62 -1.06
CA GLU A 159 5.55 -12.58 -2.01
C GLU A 159 4.47 -13.46 -2.69
N HIS A 160 3.38 -13.78 -2.00
CA HIS A 160 2.21 -14.41 -2.63
C HIS A 160 1.51 -13.46 -3.59
N ILE A 161 1.25 -12.21 -3.18
CA ILE A 161 0.57 -11.20 -3.98
C ILE A 161 1.38 -10.84 -5.24
N VAL A 162 2.70 -10.77 -5.15
CA VAL A 162 3.60 -10.56 -6.30
C VAL A 162 3.36 -11.61 -7.37
N ARG A 163 3.26 -12.89 -6.98
CA ARG A 163 2.99 -13.99 -7.92
C ARG A 163 1.55 -14.01 -8.42
N GLU A 164 0.59 -13.72 -7.53
CA GLU A 164 -0.85 -13.77 -7.81
C GLU A 164 -1.28 -12.65 -8.79
N TYR A 165 -0.70 -11.46 -8.65
CA TYR A 165 -1.11 -10.25 -9.40
C TYR A 165 -0.02 -9.68 -10.32
N GLY A 166 1.13 -10.31 -10.43
CA GLY A 166 2.20 -9.85 -11.31
C GLY A 166 2.80 -8.50 -10.92
N LEU A 167 2.94 -8.20 -9.60
CA LEU A 167 3.50 -6.92 -9.18
C LEU A 167 4.95 -6.77 -9.65
N ALA A 168 5.29 -5.60 -10.18
CA ALA A 168 6.68 -5.24 -10.46
C ALA A 168 7.43 -5.04 -9.13
N VAL A 169 8.52 -5.76 -8.95
CA VAL A 169 9.33 -5.66 -7.72
C VAL A 169 10.48 -4.70 -7.92
N MET A 170 10.63 -3.75 -7.00
CA MET A 170 11.72 -2.79 -7.00
C MET A 170 12.55 -2.92 -5.72
N ASP A 171 13.87 -2.97 -5.87
CA ASP A 171 14.81 -2.98 -4.75
C ASP A 171 14.85 -1.61 -4.06
N ALA A 172 14.20 -1.52 -2.90
CA ALA A 172 14.14 -0.31 -2.10
C ALA A 172 15.38 -0.06 -1.22
N THR A 173 16.42 -0.89 -1.32
CA THR A 173 17.71 -0.63 -0.65
C THR A 173 18.58 0.35 -1.41
N ARG A 174 18.37 0.45 -2.72
CA ARG A 174 19.14 1.33 -3.63
C ARG A 174 18.95 2.81 -3.31
N PRO A 175 19.91 3.68 -3.71
CA PRO A 175 19.73 5.14 -3.63
C PRO A 175 18.46 5.61 -4.34
N VAL A 176 17.86 6.70 -3.84
CA VAL A 176 16.59 7.26 -4.34
C VAL A 176 16.65 7.55 -5.84
N GLU A 177 17.77 8.10 -6.33
CA GLU A 177 17.97 8.46 -7.73
C GLU A 177 17.99 7.23 -8.65
N ILE A 178 18.59 6.14 -8.18
CA ILE A 178 18.60 4.86 -8.92
C ILE A 178 17.19 4.27 -9.00
N GLN A 179 16.47 4.27 -7.87
CA GLN A 179 15.09 3.83 -7.83
C GLN A 179 14.19 4.68 -8.77
N GLN A 180 14.35 6.01 -8.76
CA GLN A 180 13.59 6.92 -9.64
C GLN A 180 13.89 6.67 -11.11
N ARG A 181 15.13 6.42 -11.48
CA ARG A 181 15.50 6.10 -12.87
C ARG A 181 14.82 4.80 -13.33
N ALA A 182 14.95 3.74 -12.53
CA ALA A 182 14.30 2.46 -12.82
C ALA A 182 12.77 2.57 -12.88
N LEU A 183 12.17 3.35 -11.97
CA LEU A 183 10.72 3.59 -11.94
C LEU A 183 10.23 4.30 -13.20
N ARG A 184 10.93 5.36 -13.64
CA ARG A 184 10.59 6.08 -14.88
C ARG A 184 10.73 5.19 -16.11
N GLN A 185 11.80 4.38 -16.20
CA GLN A 185 11.96 3.41 -17.27
C GLN A 185 10.82 2.39 -17.31
N LEU A 186 10.40 1.89 -16.15
CA LEU A 186 9.28 0.95 -16.03
C LEU A 186 7.95 1.55 -16.48
N ILE A 187 7.70 2.83 -16.19
CA ILE A 187 6.42 3.50 -16.46
C ILE A 187 6.34 4.02 -17.90
N THR A 188 7.44 4.41 -18.52
CA THR A 188 7.46 5.03 -19.84
C THR A 188 6.66 4.27 -20.91
N PRO A 189 6.73 2.93 -21.05
CA PRO A 189 5.93 2.19 -22.03
C PRO A 189 4.41 2.35 -21.81
N TYR A 190 3.97 2.44 -20.56
CA TYR A 190 2.55 2.67 -20.21
C TYR A 190 2.08 4.06 -20.65
N LEU A 191 2.92 5.08 -20.48
CA LEU A 191 2.62 6.44 -20.93
C LEU A 191 2.48 6.56 -22.44
N ARG A 192 3.19 5.70 -23.18
CA ARG A 192 3.14 5.65 -24.64
C ARG A 192 2.07 4.72 -25.22
N GLY A 193 1.33 4.02 -24.37
CA GLY A 193 0.36 3.00 -24.81
C GLY A 193 1.00 1.74 -25.42
N GLU A 194 2.28 1.51 -25.19
CA GLU A 194 3.08 0.39 -25.73
C GLU A 194 3.08 -0.82 -24.78
N ALA A 195 2.68 -0.62 -23.51
CA ALA A 195 2.68 -1.69 -22.53
C ALA A 195 1.42 -2.58 -22.64
N PRO A 196 1.53 -3.88 -22.31
CA PRO A 196 0.34 -4.72 -22.17
C PRO A 196 -0.60 -4.13 -21.12
N GLY A 197 -1.90 -4.29 -21.33
CA GLY A 197 -2.91 -3.89 -20.34
C GLY A 197 -2.71 -4.57 -18.96
N PRO A 198 -3.49 -4.18 -17.94
CA PRO A 198 -3.35 -4.75 -16.60
C PRO A 198 -3.43 -6.27 -16.68
N MET A 199 -2.44 -6.95 -16.10
CA MET A 199 -2.50 -8.41 -15.91
C MET A 199 -3.52 -8.66 -14.78
N GLY A 200 -4.69 -9.17 -15.17
CA GLY A 200 -5.66 -9.70 -14.22
C GLY A 200 -5.24 -11.08 -13.72
N PRO A 201 -5.77 -11.50 -12.57
CA PRO A 201 -5.64 -12.88 -12.13
C PRO A 201 -6.33 -13.84 -13.08
#